data_0c9face46526d25499345d1bd78522d8
#
_entry.id   0c9face46526d25499345d1bd78522d8
#
_cell.length_a   1.000
_cell.length_b   1.000
_cell.length_c   1.000
_cell.angle_alpha   90.00
_cell.angle_beta   90.00
_cell.angle_gamma   90.00
#
_symmetry.space_group_name_H-M   'P 1'
#
loop_
_entity.id
_entity.type
_entity.pdbx_description
1 polymer ?
#
loop_
_entity_poly.entity_id
_entity_poly.type
_entity_poly.pdbx_seq_one_letter_code
_entity_poly.pdbx_strand_id
1 'polypeptide(L)'
;MNYLRGHAVMPCRMQRGITATWGNFHLLDFMIYNGYSFKLMKRINGIIWLSFILTLIIAGPGNAYRLPADLTETCDPVLQKGLEKSLTSLNLEKATHHKSLSIVLVDITDPSSPRMASVNPNEMMYAASLPKIAILLGAFERISNGEMTLDPQTLETMTHMIRNSSNQAANEILNRVGKAYLADLLQSSRYRLYDPEKNGGLWVGKEYSKAGAWKRDPLHNLSHGATALQVARFYYMLQTGRLVSPELSRQMKSILADPAIKHKFVKGLKSVHPDSRIYRKSGTWKQYHSDSAIIEHDGRRYIAVALAKSSRGGKWLSDLIVAMDDLIFKSAPADLAKN
;
A
#
# COMPACT_ATOMS: atom_id res chain seq x y z
N MET A 1 -4.38 40.87 13.53
CA MET A 1 -4.84 40.75 12.13
C MET A 1 -3.75 40.04 11.35
N ASN A 2 -3.89 38.78 11.10
CA ASN A 2 -3.23 38.07 9.98
C ASN A 2 -3.95 36.74 9.81
N TYR A 3 -4.56 36.58 8.65
CA TYR A 3 -5.36 35.44 8.20
C TYR A 3 -4.48 34.22 7.99
N LEU A 4 -4.74 33.15 8.76
CA LEU A 4 -4.31 31.80 8.42
C LEU A 4 -5.39 31.18 7.50
N ARG A 5 -5.09 31.10 6.20
CA ARG A 5 -5.91 30.36 5.23
C ARG A 5 -5.77 28.86 5.51
N GLY A 6 -6.84 28.27 6.02
CA GLY A 6 -6.98 26.82 6.09
C GLY A 6 -7.09 26.24 4.69
N HIS A 7 -6.11 25.43 4.27
CA HIS A 7 -6.26 24.59 3.09
C HIS A 7 -7.23 23.45 3.43
N ALA A 8 -8.46 23.60 2.99
CA ALA A 8 -9.42 22.51 2.96
C ALA A 8 -8.88 21.44 1.99
N VAL A 9 -8.62 20.25 2.49
CA VAL A 9 -8.29 19.09 1.66
C VAL A 9 -9.52 18.76 0.83
N MET A 10 -9.46 19.00 -0.48
CA MET A 10 -10.55 18.69 -1.40
C MET A 10 -10.82 17.19 -1.45
N PRO A 11 -12.09 16.77 -1.40
CA PRO A 11 -12.47 15.41 -1.79
C PRO A 11 -12.16 15.19 -3.28
N CYS A 12 -12.00 13.96 -3.67
CA CYS A 12 -11.71 13.48 -5.03
C CYS A 12 -12.40 14.32 -6.12
N ARG A 13 -11.68 15.26 -6.73
CA ARG A 13 -12.19 16.11 -7.84
C ARG A 13 -11.47 15.74 -9.11
N MET A 14 -12.25 15.44 -10.17
CA MET A 14 -11.77 15.17 -11.53
C MET A 14 -10.80 16.25 -12.00
N GLN A 15 -9.56 15.88 -12.31
CA GLN A 15 -8.72 16.67 -13.19
C GLN A 15 -9.03 16.27 -14.64
N ARG A 16 -9.55 17.24 -15.41
CA ARG A 16 -9.75 17.08 -16.87
C ARG A 16 -8.38 17.06 -17.56
N GLY A 17 -8.26 16.12 -18.51
CA GLY A 17 -7.04 15.89 -19.25
C GLY A 17 -6.51 17.11 -20.00
N ILE A 18 -5.21 17.24 -19.96
CA ILE A 18 -4.43 18.09 -20.87
C ILE A 18 -3.81 17.13 -21.90
N THR A 19 -4.20 17.29 -23.15
CA THR A 19 -3.63 16.57 -24.30
C THR A 19 -2.22 17.08 -24.54
N ALA A 20 -1.21 16.23 -24.33
CA ALA A 20 0.16 16.50 -24.73
C ALA A 20 0.39 15.97 -26.15
N THR A 21 0.76 16.87 -27.05
CA THR A 21 1.18 16.54 -28.43
C THR A 21 2.59 15.95 -28.42
N TRP A 22 2.73 14.77 -29.03
CA TRP A 22 4.00 14.07 -29.19
C TRP A 22 4.79 14.66 -30.38
N GLY A 23 6.00 15.16 -30.10
CA GLY A 23 7.00 15.46 -31.11
C GLY A 23 7.73 14.19 -31.56
N ASN A 24 7.90 14.05 -32.87
CA ASN A 24 8.61 12.95 -33.53
C ASN A 24 10.08 12.89 -33.12
N PHE A 25 10.51 11.79 -32.53
CA PHE A 25 11.93 11.46 -32.39
C PHE A 25 12.33 10.45 -33.46
N HIS A 26 13.33 10.80 -34.29
CA HIS A 26 13.88 9.99 -35.36
C HIS A 26 14.74 8.84 -34.81
N LEU A 27 14.40 7.63 -35.25
CA LEU A 27 15.08 6.37 -34.90
C LEU A 27 16.41 6.13 -35.67
N LEU A 28 17.00 7.16 -36.27
CA LEU A 28 18.15 7.01 -37.20
C LEU A 28 19.53 7.23 -36.55
N ASP A 29 19.61 7.73 -35.32
CA ASP A 29 20.92 8.12 -34.76
C ASP A 29 21.62 7.02 -33.92
N PHE A 30 21.00 5.84 -33.76
CA PHE A 30 21.59 4.78 -32.93
C PHE A 30 22.45 3.73 -33.68
N MET A 31 22.57 3.84 -35.02
CA MET A 31 23.26 2.83 -35.83
C MET A 31 24.67 3.20 -36.29
N ILE A 32 25.25 4.32 -35.89
CA ILE A 32 26.57 4.79 -36.44
C ILE A 32 27.75 4.53 -35.50
N TYR A 33 27.55 3.95 -34.28
CA TYR A 33 28.67 3.88 -33.31
C TYR A 33 29.33 2.50 -33.09
N ASN A 34 29.01 1.46 -33.88
CA ASN A 34 29.70 0.18 -33.82
C ASN A 34 30.19 -0.27 -35.19
N GLY A 35 31.46 0.04 -35.45
CA GLY A 35 32.15 -0.30 -36.67
C GLY A 35 32.31 -1.81 -36.88
N TYR A 36 31.34 -2.47 -37.48
CA TYR A 36 31.49 -3.80 -38.05
C TYR A 36 31.45 -3.76 -39.56
N SER A 37 32.56 -4.27 -40.14
CA SER A 37 32.88 -4.29 -41.55
C SER A 37 31.83 -5.05 -42.40
N PHE A 38 31.31 -4.37 -43.42
CA PHE A 38 30.27 -4.80 -44.34
C PHE A 38 30.76 -5.73 -45.42
N LYS A 39 31.55 -6.78 -45.13
CA LYS A 39 32.13 -7.64 -46.18
C LYS A 39 31.84 -9.13 -46.06
N LEU A 40 30.90 -9.61 -45.26
CA LEU A 40 30.61 -11.05 -45.20
C LEU A 40 29.13 -11.41 -45.09
N MET A 41 28.25 -10.87 -45.92
CA MET A 41 26.86 -11.34 -46.00
C MET A 41 26.24 -11.19 -47.40
N LYS A 42 26.93 -11.73 -48.41
CA LYS A 42 26.27 -11.97 -49.69
C LYS A 42 26.22 -13.49 -49.95
N ARG A 43 25.33 -14.20 -49.27
CA ARG A 43 24.73 -15.50 -49.65
C ARG A 43 24.02 -16.14 -48.47
N ILE A 44 22.92 -15.57 -48.04
CA ILE A 44 21.90 -16.32 -47.31
C ILE A 44 20.55 -15.91 -47.90
N ASN A 45 19.83 -16.92 -48.41
CA ASN A 45 18.63 -16.81 -49.25
C ASN A 45 17.54 -15.93 -48.59
N GLY A 46 16.89 -15.08 -49.42
CA GLY A 46 15.88 -14.11 -49.04
C GLY A 46 14.61 -14.66 -48.33
N ILE A 47 14.51 -16.00 -48.18
CA ILE A 47 13.38 -16.65 -47.49
C ILE A 47 13.51 -16.57 -45.95
N ILE A 48 14.72 -16.55 -45.43
CA ILE A 48 14.97 -16.49 -43.97
C ILE A 48 14.69 -15.07 -43.41
N TRP A 49 14.91 -14.02 -44.21
CA TRP A 49 14.64 -12.64 -43.83
C TRP A 49 13.14 -12.31 -43.79
N LEU A 50 12.35 -12.90 -44.68
CA LEU A 50 10.88 -12.71 -44.64
C LEU A 50 10.24 -13.35 -43.40
N SER A 51 10.77 -14.49 -42.93
CA SER A 51 10.23 -15.17 -41.73
C SER A 51 10.56 -14.41 -40.44
N PHE A 52 11.70 -13.71 -40.38
CA PHE A 52 12.08 -12.92 -39.20
C PHE A 52 11.30 -11.60 -39.08
N ILE A 53 10.97 -10.97 -40.20
CA ILE A 53 10.17 -9.74 -40.25
C ILE A 53 8.69 -10.06 -39.95
N LEU A 54 8.17 -11.22 -40.42
CA LEU A 54 6.80 -11.61 -40.17
C LEU A 54 6.52 -12.03 -38.72
N THR A 55 7.54 -12.55 -37.99
CA THR A 55 7.42 -12.85 -36.54
C THR A 55 7.50 -11.61 -35.64
N LEU A 56 8.11 -10.52 -36.11
CA LEU A 56 8.11 -9.24 -35.35
C LEU A 56 6.81 -8.42 -35.50
N ILE A 57 6.01 -8.69 -36.52
CA ILE A 57 4.74 -7.94 -36.78
C ILE A 57 3.55 -8.53 -36.01
N ILE A 58 3.65 -9.79 -35.53
CA ILE A 58 2.56 -10.44 -34.76
C ILE A 58 2.68 -10.21 -33.26
N ALA A 59 3.82 -9.75 -32.74
CA ALA A 59 3.91 -9.20 -31.40
C ALA A 59 3.40 -7.74 -31.44
N GLY A 60 2.08 -7.58 -31.57
CA GLY A 60 1.45 -6.30 -31.21
C GLY A 60 1.93 -5.87 -29.82
N PRO A 61 2.02 -4.57 -29.52
CA PRO A 61 2.37 -4.14 -28.17
C PRO A 61 1.36 -4.80 -27.23
N GLY A 62 1.78 -5.87 -26.56
CA GLY A 62 1.01 -6.39 -25.45
C GLY A 62 0.73 -5.18 -24.59
N ASN A 63 -0.55 -4.87 -24.34
CA ASN A 63 -0.92 -3.86 -23.37
C ASN A 63 -0.24 -4.23 -22.07
N ALA A 64 0.99 -3.74 -21.86
CA ALA A 64 1.64 -3.81 -20.58
C ALA A 64 0.74 -2.96 -19.65
N TYR A 65 -0.14 -3.61 -18.91
CA TYR A 65 -0.99 -2.97 -17.92
C TYR A 65 -0.08 -2.17 -16.99
N ARG A 66 -0.03 -0.86 -17.23
CA ARG A 66 0.80 0.03 -16.43
C ARG A 66 0.07 0.26 -15.12
N LEU A 67 0.55 -0.38 -14.05
CA LEU A 67 0.04 -0.12 -12.70
C LEU A 67 0.07 1.38 -12.41
N PRO A 68 -0.98 1.95 -11.82
CA PRO A 68 -0.99 3.37 -11.48
C PRO A 68 0.21 3.73 -10.60
N ALA A 69 0.80 4.87 -10.87
CA ALA A 69 1.95 5.35 -10.13
C ALA A 69 1.57 5.73 -8.69
N ASP A 70 0.39 6.32 -8.51
CA ASP A 70 -0.16 6.71 -7.20
C ASP A 70 -1.62 6.25 -7.08
N LEU A 71 -2.00 5.70 -5.91
CA LEU A 71 -3.37 5.33 -5.60
C LEU A 71 -4.34 6.52 -5.63
N THR A 72 -3.86 7.74 -5.38
CA THR A 72 -4.70 8.95 -5.43
C THR A 72 -5.27 9.24 -6.82
N GLU A 73 -4.66 8.69 -7.87
CA GLU A 73 -5.15 8.79 -9.25
C GLU A 73 -6.31 7.83 -9.53
N THR A 74 -6.63 6.92 -8.62
CA THR A 74 -7.60 5.84 -8.80
C THR A 74 -8.90 6.05 -8.02
N CYS A 75 -9.20 7.31 -7.67
CA CYS A 75 -10.44 7.66 -6.98
C CYS A 75 -11.68 7.25 -7.79
N ASP A 76 -12.57 6.47 -7.16
CA ASP A 76 -13.81 6.01 -7.73
C ASP A 76 -15.00 6.75 -7.06
N PRO A 77 -15.77 7.57 -7.81
CA PRO A 77 -16.87 8.35 -7.25
C PRO A 77 -18.01 7.49 -6.67
N VAL A 78 -18.24 6.29 -7.23
CA VAL A 78 -19.30 5.39 -6.76
C VAL A 78 -18.91 4.78 -5.42
N LEU A 79 -17.67 4.27 -5.33
CA LEU A 79 -17.13 3.74 -4.10
C LEU A 79 -17.02 4.82 -3.01
N GLN A 80 -16.62 6.05 -3.40
CA GLN A 80 -16.53 7.21 -2.51
C GLN A 80 -17.89 7.56 -1.89
N LYS A 81 -18.92 7.71 -2.73
CA LYS A 81 -20.29 7.99 -2.27
C LYS A 81 -20.83 6.87 -1.37
N GLY A 82 -20.50 5.63 -1.70
CA GLY A 82 -20.85 4.46 -0.88
C GLY A 82 -20.20 4.51 0.50
N LEU A 83 -18.90 4.83 0.57
CA LEU A 83 -18.18 4.98 1.83
C LEU A 83 -18.77 6.09 2.70
N GLU A 84 -19.06 7.26 2.13
CA GLU A 84 -19.69 8.39 2.84
C GLU A 84 -21.06 8.01 3.42
N LYS A 85 -21.89 7.32 2.63
CA LYS A 85 -23.20 6.82 3.11
C LYS A 85 -23.04 5.81 4.24
N SER A 86 -22.04 4.94 4.18
CA SER A 86 -21.76 3.98 5.26
C SER A 86 -21.34 4.67 6.54
N LEU A 87 -20.54 5.75 6.44
CA LEU A 87 -20.14 6.54 7.61
C LEU A 87 -21.33 7.23 8.28
N THR A 88 -22.27 7.76 7.50
CA THR A 88 -23.54 8.29 8.02
C THR A 88 -24.33 7.22 8.76
N SER A 89 -24.52 6.04 8.14
CA SER A 89 -25.26 4.93 8.74
C SER A 89 -24.64 4.41 10.04
N LEU A 90 -23.32 4.49 10.17
CA LEU A 90 -22.57 4.12 11.36
C LEU A 90 -22.43 5.25 12.39
N ASN A 91 -23.00 6.44 12.13
CA ASN A 91 -22.89 7.65 12.96
C ASN A 91 -21.41 8.06 13.18
N LEU A 92 -20.57 7.96 12.15
CA LEU A 92 -19.14 8.28 12.20
C LEU A 92 -18.78 9.63 11.57
N GLU A 93 -19.74 10.40 11.04
CA GLU A 93 -19.52 11.70 10.38
C GLU A 93 -18.80 12.70 11.28
N LYS A 94 -19.21 12.81 12.55
CA LYS A 94 -18.54 13.70 13.51
C LYS A 94 -17.07 13.31 13.69
N ALA A 95 -16.76 12.00 13.70
CA ALA A 95 -15.40 11.53 13.85
C ALA A 95 -14.53 11.87 12.62
N THR A 96 -15.11 11.86 11.42
CA THR A 96 -14.41 12.26 10.19
C THR A 96 -14.22 13.77 10.12
N HIS A 97 -15.23 14.58 10.46
CA HIS A 97 -15.11 16.04 10.51
C HIS A 97 -14.04 16.52 11.50
N HIS A 98 -13.96 15.88 12.66
CA HIS A 98 -12.92 16.19 13.67
C HIS A 98 -11.57 15.53 13.38
N LYS A 99 -11.39 14.91 12.21
CA LYS A 99 -10.16 14.20 11.82
C LYS A 99 -9.72 13.17 12.85
N SER A 100 -10.64 12.63 13.64
CA SER A 100 -10.41 11.55 14.61
C SER A 100 -10.62 10.16 14.01
N LEU A 101 -10.97 10.10 12.71
CA LEU A 101 -11.08 8.88 11.90
C LEU A 101 -10.52 9.16 10.51
N SER A 102 -9.60 8.28 10.08
CA SER A 102 -8.96 8.30 8.77
C SER A 102 -9.16 6.93 8.13
N ILE A 103 -9.55 6.90 6.85
CA ILE A 103 -9.94 5.69 6.14
C ILE A 103 -9.40 5.71 4.72
N VAL A 104 -8.93 4.55 4.25
CA VAL A 104 -8.70 4.25 2.84
C VAL A 104 -9.24 2.85 2.54
N LEU A 105 -10.07 2.76 1.52
CA LEU A 105 -10.59 1.53 0.93
C LEU A 105 -10.16 1.46 -0.53
N VAL A 106 -9.54 0.37 -0.95
CA VAL A 106 -9.11 0.17 -2.34
C VAL A 106 -9.57 -1.20 -2.82
N ASP A 107 -10.45 -1.23 -3.79
CA ASP A 107 -10.74 -2.45 -4.55
C ASP A 107 -9.54 -2.75 -5.47
N ILE A 108 -8.93 -3.89 -5.27
CA ILE A 108 -7.80 -4.41 -6.03
C ILE A 108 -8.12 -5.80 -6.59
N THR A 109 -9.40 -6.08 -6.84
CA THR A 109 -9.83 -7.31 -7.50
C THR A 109 -9.11 -7.45 -8.83
N ASP A 110 -9.03 -6.35 -9.61
CA ASP A 110 -8.05 -6.17 -10.66
C ASP A 110 -6.94 -5.21 -10.18
N PRO A 111 -5.74 -5.71 -9.86
CA PRO A 111 -4.65 -4.86 -9.39
C PRO A 111 -4.14 -3.85 -10.42
N SER A 112 -4.41 -4.05 -11.70
CA SER A 112 -4.03 -3.13 -12.78
C SER A 112 -4.98 -1.94 -12.91
N SER A 113 -6.20 -2.07 -12.39
CA SER A 113 -7.24 -1.05 -12.40
C SER A 113 -7.88 -0.88 -11.01
N PRO A 114 -7.10 -0.48 -9.98
CA PRO A 114 -7.61 -0.32 -8.64
C PRO A 114 -8.62 0.83 -8.56
N ARG A 115 -9.60 0.72 -7.64
CA ARG A 115 -10.60 1.77 -7.37
C ARG A 115 -10.52 2.18 -5.91
N MET A 116 -10.36 3.45 -5.61
CA MET A 116 -10.13 3.95 -4.26
C MET A 116 -11.25 4.87 -3.78
N ALA A 117 -11.62 4.72 -2.51
CA ALA A 117 -12.37 5.70 -1.72
C ALA A 117 -11.62 6.03 -0.44
N SER A 118 -11.73 7.26 0.05
CA SER A 118 -11.00 7.65 1.24
C SER A 118 -11.66 8.82 2.01
N VAL A 119 -11.37 8.88 3.31
CA VAL A 119 -11.72 10.02 4.17
C VAL A 119 -10.52 10.34 5.06
N ASN A 120 -10.09 11.60 5.04
CA ASN A 120 -8.90 12.08 5.75
C ASN A 120 -7.63 11.22 5.47
N PRO A 121 -7.33 10.80 4.23
CA PRO A 121 -6.32 9.78 3.93
C PRO A 121 -4.91 10.18 4.38
N ASN A 122 -4.61 11.47 4.42
CA ASN A 122 -3.32 12.04 4.83
C ASN A 122 -3.31 12.54 6.29
N GLU A 123 -4.34 12.23 7.10
CA GLU A 123 -4.31 12.59 8.52
C GLU A 123 -3.29 11.73 9.26
N MET A 124 -2.25 12.36 9.79
CA MET A 124 -1.18 11.68 10.51
C MET A 124 -1.61 11.39 11.94
N MET A 125 -1.63 10.11 12.32
CA MET A 125 -2.04 9.68 13.65
C MET A 125 -0.97 8.81 14.33
N TYR A 126 -0.98 8.80 15.66
CA TYR A 126 -0.26 7.79 16.41
C TYR A 126 -0.89 6.40 16.12
N ALA A 127 -0.09 5.49 15.61
CA ALA A 127 -0.59 4.23 15.04
C ALA A 127 -0.21 2.98 15.85
N ALA A 128 0.43 3.15 17.01
CA ALA A 128 0.86 2.09 17.92
C ALA A 128 1.69 1.00 17.20
N SER A 129 1.20 -0.25 17.15
CA SER A 129 1.92 -1.37 16.54
C SER A 129 1.73 -1.51 15.03
N LEU A 130 0.92 -0.67 14.37
CA LEU A 130 0.71 -0.75 12.93
C LEU A 130 2.01 -0.52 12.14
N PRO A 131 2.90 0.45 12.51
CA PRO A 131 4.14 0.69 11.78
C PRO A 131 5.16 -0.47 11.83
N LYS A 132 4.88 -1.59 12.51
CA LYS A 132 5.70 -2.82 12.40
C LYS A 132 5.77 -3.36 10.98
N ILE A 133 4.83 -2.99 10.10
CA ILE A 133 4.94 -3.28 8.66
C ILE A 133 6.15 -2.59 8.01
N ALA A 134 6.53 -1.42 8.48
CA ALA A 134 7.75 -0.75 8.03
C ALA A 134 9.01 -1.49 8.48
N ILE A 135 9.02 -2.02 9.71
CA ILE A 135 10.14 -2.86 10.20
C ILE A 135 10.26 -4.12 9.34
N LEU A 136 9.12 -4.74 8.97
CA LEU A 136 9.10 -5.89 8.07
C LEU A 136 9.70 -5.54 6.71
N LEU A 137 9.33 -4.40 6.11
CA LEU A 137 9.94 -3.92 4.87
C LEU A 137 11.45 -3.73 5.01
N GLY A 138 11.89 -3.05 6.08
CA GLY A 138 13.32 -2.82 6.33
C GLY A 138 14.11 -4.13 6.46
N ALA A 139 13.54 -5.15 7.12
CA ALA A 139 14.15 -6.47 7.23
C ALA A 139 14.30 -7.14 5.85
N PHE A 140 13.27 -7.10 5.02
CA PHE A 140 13.34 -7.68 3.67
C PHE A 140 14.27 -6.90 2.73
N GLU A 141 14.43 -5.59 2.89
CA GLU A 141 15.47 -4.84 2.18
C GLU A 141 16.88 -5.28 2.59
N ARG A 142 17.13 -5.45 3.90
CA ARG A 142 18.41 -5.98 4.40
C ARG A 142 18.67 -7.41 3.90
N ILE A 143 17.65 -8.25 3.82
CA ILE A 143 17.75 -9.61 3.26
C ILE A 143 18.09 -9.54 1.78
N SER A 144 17.43 -8.69 1.01
CA SER A 144 17.69 -8.51 -0.42
C SER A 144 19.11 -8.04 -0.70
N ASN A 145 19.67 -7.22 0.19
CA ASN A 145 21.04 -6.70 0.07
C ASN A 145 22.12 -7.68 0.61
N GLY A 146 21.71 -8.86 1.13
CA GLY A 146 22.63 -9.81 1.76
C GLY A 146 23.12 -9.41 3.16
N GLU A 147 22.52 -8.39 3.78
CA GLU A 147 22.89 -7.86 5.10
C GLU A 147 22.14 -8.54 6.26
N MET A 148 21.08 -9.29 5.95
CA MET A 148 20.35 -10.17 6.87
C MET A 148 20.07 -11.51 6.20
N THR A 149 20.08 -12.59 6.97
CA THR A 149 19.68 -13.92 6.48
C THR A 149 18.22 -14.19 6.83
N LEU A 150 17.46 -14.73 5.86
CA LEU A 150 16.11 -15.24 6.08
C LEU A 150 16.17 -16.73 6.48
N ASP A 151 16.74 -16.98 7.65
CA ASP A 151 16.76 -18.30 8.28
C ASP A 151 15.42 -18.56 9.03
N PRO A 152 15.15 -19.81 9.46
CA PRO A 152 13.93 -20.16 10.17
C PRO A 152 13.68 -19.31 11.42
N GLN A 153 14.71 -18.97 12.19
CA GLN A 153 14.59 -18.15 13.40
C GLN A 153 14.19 -16.70 13.06
N THR A 154 14.82 -16.11 12.05
CA THR A 154 14.47 -14.77 11.56
C THR A 154 13.04 -14.72 11.05
N LEU A 155 12.59 -15.73 10.29
CA LEU A 155 11.24 -15.85 9.79
C LEU A 155 10.22 -15.97 10.95
N GLU A 156 10.52 -16.78 11.95
CA GLU A 156 9.69 -16.94 13.14
C GLU A 156 9.57 -15.63 13.91
N THR A 157 10.69 -14.93 14.17
CA THR A 157 10.71 -13.65 14.87
C THR A 157 9.87 -12.60 14.12
N MET A 158 10.00 -12.49 12.79
CA MET A 158 9.18 -11.58 11.99
C MET A 158 7.69 -11.97 12.03
N THR A 159 7.39 -13.26 12.02
CA THR A 159 6.02 -13.77 12.13
C THR A 159 5.39 -13.41 13.47
N HIS A 160 6.11 -13.60 14.58
CA HIS A 160 5.68 -13.18 15.92
C HIS A 160 5.50 -11.66 16.03
N MET A 161 6.41 -10.88 15.44
CA MET A 161 6.27 -9.42 15.37
C MET A 161 4.96 -9.00 14.73
N ILE A 162 4.56 -9.66 13.66
CA ILE A 162 3.38 -9.30 12.88
C ILE A 162 2.11 -9.92 13.44
N ARG A 163 2.01 -11.27 13.53
CA ARG A 163 0.78 -12.00 13.87
C ARG A 163 0.39 -11.81 15.33
N ASN A 164 1.34 -11.91 16.25
CA ASN A 164 1.15 -11.73 17.69
C ASN A 164 1.37 -10.28 18.13
N SER A 165 1.85 -9.42 17.23
CA SER A 165 2.23 -8.04 17.55
C SER A 165 3.29 -7.93 18.65
N SER A 166 4.20 -8.93 18.80
CA SER A 166 5.25 -8.97 19.81
C SER A 166 6.11 -7.71 19.75
N ASN A 167 6.26 -7.05 20.88
CA ASN A 167 7.14 -5.89 21.02
C ASN A 167 8.61 -6.31 21.12
N GLN A 168 8.90 -7.44 21.77
CA GLN A 168 10.24 -8.00 21.86
C GLN A 168 10.77 -8.33 20.47
N ALA A 169 10.00 -9.10 19.69
CA ALA A 169 10.36 -9.44 18.31
C ALA A 169 10.51 -8.20 17.43
N ALA A 170 9.66 -7.19 17.62
CA ALA A 170 9.77 -5.92 16.88
C ALA A 170 11.07 -5.17 17.22
N ASN A 171 11.48 -5.14 18.46
CA ASN A 171 12.74 -4.50 18.89
C ASN A 171 13.95 -5.26 18.35
N GLU A 172 13.92 -6.60 18.39
CA GLU A 172 14.97 -7.44 17.84
C GLU A 172 15.18 -7.18 16.34
N ILE A 173 14.12 -7.26 15.55
CA ILE A 173 14.21 -7.00 14.11
C ILE A 173 14.57 -5.54 13.83
N LEU A 174 14.00 -4.57 14.54
CA LEU A 174 14.32 -3.14 14.38
C LEU A 174 15.80 -2.84 14.64
N ASN A 175 16.41 -3.49 15.64
CA ASN A 175 17.83 -3.31 15.97
C ASN A 175 18.74 -3.93 14.89
N ARG A 176 18.35 -5.06 14.30
CA ARG A 176 19.04 -5.68 13.16
C ARG A 176 18.90 -4.85 11.87
N VAL A 177 17.72 -4.27 11.62
CA VAL A 177 17.49 -3.36 10.49
C VAL A 177 18.28 -2.06 10.65
N GLY A 178 18.29 -1.50 11.85
CA GLY A 178 18.84 -0.18 12.13
C GLY A 178 17.80 0.95 11.97
N LYS A 179 17.66 1.74 13.03
CA LYS A 179 16.61 2.81 13.11
C LYS A 179 16.83 3.92 12.08
N ALA A 180 18.10 4.33 11.88
CA ALA A 180 18.43 5.35 10.88
C ALA A 180 18.15 4.86 9.47
N TYR A 181 18.62 3.66 9.13
CA TYR A 181 18.36 3.04 7.85
C TYR A 181 16.85 2.95 7.55
N LEU A 182 16.05 2.52 8.53
CA LEU A 182 14.60 2.44 8.36
C LEU A 182 13.98 3.81 8.09
N ALA A 183 14.40 4.86 8.81
CA ALA A 183 13.89 6.21 8.59
C ALA A 183 14.22 6.73 7.17
N ASP A 184 15.44 6.47 6.69
CA ASP A 184 15.87 6.86 5.35
C ASP A 184 15.13 6.04 4.26
N LEU A 185 14.95 4.73 4.49
CA LEU A 185 14.21 3.85 3.59
C LEU A 185 12.77 4.32 3.37
N LEU A 186 12.06 4.70 4.45
CA LEU A 186 10.68 5.17 4.37
C LEU A 186 10.54 6.48 3.60
N GLN A 187 11.57 7.33 3.62
CA GLN A 187 11.64 8.60 2.90
C GLN A 187 12.25 8.50 1.50
N SER A 188 12.82 7.33 1.15
CA SER A 188 13.49 7.12 -0.14
C SER A 188 12.54 7.37 -1.32
N SER A 189 13.09 7.84 -2.44
CA SER A 189 12.33 8.04 -3.69
C SER A 189 11.68 6.75 -4.21
N ARG A 190 12.24 5.60 -3.86
CA ARG A 190 11.70 4.28 -4.23
C ARG A 190 10.35 3.98 -3.57
N TYR A 191 10.18 4.33 -2.29
CA TYR A 191 8.99 3.97 -1.52
C TYR A 191 8.12 5.16 -1.18
N ARG A 192 8.69 6.27 -0.75
CA ARG A 192 7.96 7.46 -0.28
C ARG A 192 6.80 7.09 0.66
N LEU A 193 7.06 6.17 1.60
CA LEU A 193 6.09 5.73 2.61
C LEU A 193 6.03 6.68 3.81
N TYR A 194 7.00 7.59 3.93
CA TYR A 194 6.92 8.83 4.68
C TYR A 194 7.21 9.97 3.71
N ASP A 195 6.23 10.82 3.49
CA ASP A 195 6.30 11.90 2.50
C ASP A 195 5.79 13.20 3.12
N PRO A 196 6.65 14.21 3.32
CA PRO A 196 6.24 15.51 3.86
C PRO A 196 5.15 16.20 3.04
N GLU A 197 5.14 16.05 1.72
CA GLU A 197 4.12 16.61 0.83
C GLU A 197 2.74 15.95 1.00
N LYS A 198 2.71 14.73 1.55
CA LYS A 198 1.50 13.96 1.87
C LYS A 198 1.21 13.96 3.38
N ASN A 199 1.71 14.97 4.11
CA ASN A 199 1.52 15.15 5.55
C ASN A 199 2.09 13.99 6.41
N GLY A 200 3.16 13.33 5.96
CA GLY A 200 3.86 12.26 6.68
C GLY A 200 3.57 10.86 6.15
N GLY A 201 3.45 9.89 7.04
CA GLY A 201 3.27 8.49 6.66
C GLY A 201 3.73 7.50 7.73
N LEU A 202 4.26 6.35 7.30
CA LEU A 202 4.79 5.35 8.21
C LEU A 202 6.05 5.87 8.92
N TRP A 203 6.06 5.81 10.27
CA TRP A 203 7.20 6.21 11.07
C TRP A 203 7.43 5.31 12.28
N VAL A 204 8.70 4.95 12.51
CA VAL A 204 9.18 4.18 13.67
C VAL A 204 10.33 4.92 14.30
N GLY A 205 10.05 5.79 15.27
CA GLY A 205 11.03 6.67 15.90
C GLY A 205 11.54 6.20 17.25
N LYS A 206 11.13 5.01 17.72
CA LYS A 206 11.61 4.39 18.96
C LYS A 206 11.40 2.88 18.95
N GLU A 207 11.99 2.21 19.91
CA GLU A 207 11.64 0.82 20.22
C GLU A 207 10.25 0.72 20.86
N TYR A 208 9.64 -0.44 20.78
CA TYR A 208 8.37 -0.76 21.45
C TYR A 208 8.62 -1.11 22.92
N SER A 209 9.18 -0.16 23.64
CA SER A 209 9.60 -0.26 25.04
C SER A 209 9.25 1.03 25.79
N LYS A 210 9.61 1.12 27.11
CA LYS A 210 9.49 2.34 27.92
C LYS A 210 10.58 3.37 27.60
N ALA A 211 11.62 3.00 26.85
CA ALA A 211 12.71 3.91 26.48
C ALA A 211 12.23 5.13 25.71
N GLY A 212 12.99 6.22 25.75
CA GLY A 212 12.73 7.44 24.98
C GLY A 212 12.73 7.22 23.47
N ALA A 213 12.17 8.18 22.73
CA ALA A 213 12.24 8.15 21.28
C ALA A 213 13.66 8.49 20.81
N TRP A 214 14.18 7.70 19.88
CA TRP A 214 15.43 8.00 19.17
C TRP A 214 15.25 9.21 18.23
N LYS A 215 14.18 9.21 17.44
CA LYS A 215 13.82 10.30 16.53
C LYS A 215 12.32 10.28 16.29
N ARG A 216 11.62 11.33 16.70
CA ARG A 216 10.20 11.47 16.41
C ARG A 216 10.01 11.91 14.96
N ASP A 217 8.82 11.66 14.38
CA ASP A 217 8.57 12.11 13.03
C ASP A 217 8.66 13.63 12.91
N PRO A 218 9.21 14.14 11.78
CA PRO A 218 9.56 15.56 11.65
C PRO A 218 8.37 16.52 11.68
N LEU A 219 7.18 16.07 11.27
CA LEU A 219 6.02 16.96 11.09
C LEU A 219 5.10 17.00 12.31
N HIS A 220 4.89 15.88 12.98
CA HIS A 220 3.86 15.72 14.02
C HIS A 220 4.44 15.27 15.37
N ASN A 221 5.75 15.12 15.46
CA ASN A 221 6.43 14.73 16.70
C ASN A 221 5.91 13.40 17.29
N LEU A 222 5.46 12.46 16.44
CA LEU A 222 5.00 11.14 16.85
C LEU A 222 6.17 10.14 16.92
N SER A 223 6.14 9.23 17.90
CA SER A 223 7.13 8.14 17.97
C SER A 223 6.81 6.98 17.05
N HIS A 224 5.53 6.70 16.83
CA HIS A 224 5.03 5.69 15.91
C HIS A 224 3.82 6.28 15.19
N GLY A 225 3.98 6.63 13.93
CA GLY A 225 2.94 7.31 13.18
C GLY A 225 2.55 6.57 11.91
N ALA A 226 1.35 6.87 11.42
CA ALA A 226 0.91 6.47 10.09
C ALA A 226 -0.16 7.41 9.55
N THR A 227 -0.21 7.54 8.21
CA THR A 227 -1.39 8.01 7.49
C THR A 227 -2.06 6.81 6.81
N ALA A 228 -3.38 6.85 6.64
CA ALA A 228 -4.10 5.73 6.01
C ALA A 228 -3.67 5.53 4.55
N LEU A 229 -3.38 6.61 3.83
CA LEU A 229 -2.90 6.54 2.45
C LEU A 229 -1.57 5.81 2.32
N GLN A 230 -0.57 6.15 3.14
CA GLN A 230 0.75 5.53 3.04
C GLN A 230 0.74 4.06 3.46
N VAL A 231 -0.14 3.70 4.40
CA VAL A 231 -0.39 2.30 4.74
C VAL A 231 -1.06 1.56 3.57
N ALA A 232 -2.05 2.14 2.93
CA ALA A 232 -2.69 1.55 1.75
C ALA A 232 -1.70 1.38 0.59
N ARG A 233 -0.81 2.37 0.35
CA ARG A 233 0.27 2.27 -0.64
C ARG A 233 1.24 1.12 -0.32
N PHE A 234 1.61 0.93 0.94
CA PHE A 234 2.40 -0.24 1.35
C PHE A 234 1.73 -1.54 0.92
N TYR A 235 0.44 -1.73 1.24
CA TYR A 235 -0.29 -2.95 0.88
C TYR A 235 -0.48 -3.11 -0.64
N TYR A 236 -0.67 -2.02 -1.36
CA TYR A 236 -0.79 -2.06 -2.81
C TYR A 236 0.55 -2.45 -3.48
N MET A 237 1.66 -1.88 -3.02
CA MET A 237 3.00 -2.27 -3.48
C MET A 237 3.31 -3.72 -3.13
N LEU A 238 2.91 -4.18 -1.93
CA LEU A 238 3.02 -5.57 -1.51
C LEU A 238 2.27 -6.50 -2.47
N GLN A 239 1.00 -6.21 -2.75
CA GLN A 239 0.14 -7.02 -3.61
C GLN A 239 0.62 -7.07 -5.06
N THR A 240 1.18 -5.98 -5.55
CA THR A 240 1.68 -5.83 -6.92
C THR A 240 3.15 -6.24 -7.09
N GLY A 241 3.77 -6.79 -6.05
CA GLY A 241 5.17 -7.27 -6.12
C GLY A 241 6.22 -6.17 -6.18
N ARG A 242 5.87 -4.94 -5.81
CA ARG A 242 6.76 -3.76 -5.86
C ARG A 242 7.46 -3.43 -4.54
N LEU A 243 7.21 -4.18 -3.46
CA LEU A 243 8.03 -4.11 -2.27
C LEU A 243 9.22 -5.06 -2.40
N VAL A 244 10.43 -4.49 -2.42
CA VAL A 244 11.72 -5.18 -2.60
C VAL A 244 11.79 -5.91 -3.96
N SER A 245 11.14 -7.07 -4.06
CA SER A 245 10.99 -7.85 -5.30
C SER A 245 9.64 -8.59 -5.29
N PRO A 246 9.17 -9.12 -6.45
CA PRO A 246 7.93 -9.90 -6.49
C PRO A 246 7.97 -11.13 -5.56
N GLU A 247 9.10 -11.83 -5.48
CA GLU A 247 9.28 -12.99 -4.60
C GLU A 247 9.21 -12.59 -3.12
N LEU A 248 9.99 -11.57 -2.73
CA LEU A 248 10.04 -11.11 -1.35
C LEU A 248 8.73 -10.46 -0.91
N SER A 249 7.98 -9.82 -1.83
CA SER A 249 6.61 -9.35 -1.58
C SER A 249 5.66 -10.50 -1.23
N ARG A 250 5.75 -11.65 -1.94
CA ARG A 250 4.95 -12.84 -1.60
C ARG A 250 5.29 -13.39 -0.21
N GLN A 251 6.58 -13.44 0.11
CA GLN A 251 7.03 -13.90 1.44
C GLN A 251 6.57 -12.93 2.56
N MET A 252 6.71 -11.61 2.37
CA MET A 252 6.14 -10.62 3.31
C MET A 252 4.63 -10.79 3.47
N LYS A 253 3.90 -11.02 2.38
CA LYS A 253 2.44 -11.25 2.44
C LYS A 253 2.11 -12.49 3.26
N SER A 254 2.87 -13.57 3.15
CA SER A 254 2.65 -14.79 3.94
C SER A 254 2.83 -14.55 5.45
N ILE A 255 3.75 -13.70 5.86
CA ILE A 255 3.96 -13.32 7.27
C ILE A 255 2.75 -12.53 7.81
N LEU A 256 2.08 -11.73 6.97
CA LEU A 256 0.89 -10.95 7.34
C LEU A 256 -0.39 -11.80 7.44
N ALA A 257 -0.38 -13.04 6.93
CA ALA A 257 -1.51 -13.96 6.99
C ALA A 257 -1.79 -14.45 8.43
N ASP A 258 -2.99 -14.98 8.64
CA ASP A 258 -3.40 -15.67 9.87
C ASP A 258 -3.12 -14.88 11.16
N PRO A 259 -3.68 -13.67 11.32
CA PRO A 259 -3.44 -12.84 12.49
C PRO A 259 -3.90 -13.54 13.77
N ALA A 260 -3.01 -13.67 14.76
CA ALA A 260 -3.32 -14.27 16.07
C ALA A 260 -4.28 -13.38 16.89
N ILE A 261 -4.22 -12.06 16.68
CA ILE A 261 -5.05 -11.09 17.41
C ILE A 261 -6.39 -10.88 16.68
N LYS A 262 -7.49 -11.37 17.25
CA LYS A 262 -8.82 -11.45 16.61
C LYS A 262 -9.77 -10.33 17.06
N HIS A 263 -9.38 -9.06 16.92
CA HIS A 263 -10.24 -7.90 17.19
C HIS A 263 -10.39 -7.00 15.95
N LYS A 264 -11.21 -5.93 16.02
CA LYS A 264 -11.42 -4.92 14.96
C LYS A 264 -11.77 -5.59 13.61
N PHE A 265 -10.96 -5.41 12.56
CA PHE A 265 -11.24 -5.96 11.23
C PHE A 265 -11.45 -7.48 11.25
N VAL A 266 -10.61 -8.22 11.98
CA VAL A 266 -10.80 -9.69 12.07
C VAL A 266 -12.12 -10.03 12.75
N LYS A 267 -12.48 -9.34 13.87
CA LYS A 267 -13.73 -9.60 14.56
C LYS A 267 -14.95 -9.28 13.68
N GLY A 268 -14.94 -8.11 13.04
CA GLY A 268 -16.06 -7.68 12.18
C GLY A 268 -16.23 -8.60 10.98
N LEU A 269 -15.16 -8.81 10.21
CA LEU A 269 -15.25 -9.58 8.98
C LEU A 269 -15.55 -11.06 9.21
N LYS A 270 -14.88 -11.70 10.19
CA LYS A 270 -15.11 -13.12 10.50
C LYS A 270 -16.50 -13.42 11.07
N SER A 271 -17.23 -12.40 11.51
CA SER A 271 -18.64 -12.58 11.93
C SER A 271 -19.61 -12.73 10.75
N VAL A 272 -19.24 -12.26 9.56
CA VAL A 272 -20.06 -12.31 8.34
C VAL A 272 -19.44 -13.20 7.26
N HIS A 273 -18.11 -13.24 7.16
CA HIS A 273 -17.34 -14.05 6.21
C HIS A 273 -16.23 -14.83 6.92
N PRO A 274 -16.56 -15.95 7.59
CA PRO A 274 -15.60 -16.73 8.39
C PRO A 274 -14.40 -17.25 7.57
N ASP A 275 -14.58 -17.53 6.30
CA ASP A 275 -13.54 -18.10 5.41
C ASP A 275 -12.65 -17.06 4.75
N SER A 276 -12.89 -15.76 4.95
CA SER A 276 -12.07 -14.69 4.36
C SER A 276 -10.60 -14.81 4.78
N ARG A 277 -9.69 -14.62 3.83
CA ARG A 277 -8.25 -14.52 4.11
C ARG A 277 -7.90 -13.07 4.44
N ILE A 278 -7.20 -12.88 5.55
CA ILE A 278 -6.88 -11.54 6.06
C ILE A 278 -5.38 -11.43 6.29
N TYR A 279 -4.70 -10.61 5.50
CA TYR A 279 -3.27 -10.30 5.61
C TYR A 279 -3.14 -8.95 6.31
N ARG A 280 -2.81 -8.96 7.60
CA ARG A 280 -3.15 -7.85 8.49
C ARG A 280 -2.03 -7.38 9.39
N LYS A 281 -2.06 -6.08 9.73
CA LYS A 281 -1.40 -5.51 10.91
C LYS A 281 -2.29 -4.49 11.59
N SER A 282 -2.37 -4.57 12.93
CA SER A 282 -3.12 -3.61 13.74
C SER A 282 -2.26 -2.95 14.81
N GLY A 283 -2.76 -1.86 15.38
CA GLY A 283 -2.18 -1.19 16.53
C GLY A 283 -3.24 -0.71 17.52
N THR A 284 -2.92 -0.74 18.82
CA THR A 284 -3.75 -0.19 19.89
C THR A 284 -2.87 0.41 20.98
N TRP A 285 -3.18 1.64 21.37
CA TRP A 285 -2.60 2.30 22.51
C TRP A 285 -3.55 3.36 23.05
N LYS A 286 -4.01 3.21 24.28
CA LYS A 286 -5.01 4.10 24.90
C LYS A 286 -6.22 4.28 23.95
N GLN A 287 -6.51 5.53 23.55
CA GLN A 287 -7.58 5.88 22.60
C GLN A 287 -7.21 5.75 21.12
N TYR A 288 -5.96 5.36 20.79
CA TYR A 288 -5.54 5.19 19.40
C TYR A 288 -5.73 3.76 18.96
N HIS A 289 -6.48 3.58 17.90
CA HIS A 289 -6.76 2.29 17.28
C HIS A 289 -6.46 2.38 15.78
N SER A 290 -5.69 1.45 15.29
CA SER A 290 -5.43 1.31 13.86
C SER A 290 -5.64 -0.12 13.42
N ASP A 291 -6.07 -0.30 12.18
CA ASP A 291 -6.13 -1.58 11.52
C ASP A 291 -5.90 -1.42 10.02
N SER A 292 -5.31 -2.43 9.41
CA SER A 292 -4.99 -2.43 7.99
C SER A 292 -4.83 -3.85 7.48
N ALA A 293 -5.40 -4.15 6.32
CA ALA A 293 -5.32 -5.49 5.73
C ALA A 293 -5.49 -5.47 4.22
N ILE A 294 -4.93 -6.50 3.56
CA ILE A 294 -5.48 -7.07 2.34
C ILE A 294 -6.49 -8.13 2.76
N ILE A 295 -7.68 -8.10 2.18
CA ILE A 295 -8.75 -9.07 2.40
C ILE A 295 -9.07 -9.76 1.08
N GLU A 296 -9.26 -11.10 1.14
CA GLU A 296 -9.59 -11.94 -0.01
C GLU A 296 -10.70 -12.92 0.37
N HIS A 297 -11.83 -12.88 -0.32
CA HIS A 297 -12.88 -13.90 -0.30
C HIS A 297 -13.80 -13.75 -1.52
N ASP A 298 -14.51 -14.79 -1.87
CA ASP A 298 -15.50 -14.84 -2.94
C ASP A 298 -15.05 -14.15 -4.24
N GLY A 299 -13.79 -14.40 -4.65
CA GLY A 299 -13.21 -13.83 -5.87
C GLY A 299 -12.89 -12.34 -5.80
N ARG A 300 -13.14 -11.66 -4.67
CA ARG A 300 -12.80 -10.25 -4.45
C ARG A 300 -11.53 -10.10 -3.64
N ARG A 301 -10.83 -9.00 -3.93
CA ARG A 301 -9.63 -8.60 -3.19
C ARG A 301 -9.65 -7.10 -2.98
N TYR A 302 -9.41 -6.67 -1.74
CA TYR A 302 -9.36 -5.25 -1.43
C TYR A 302 -8.39 -4.92 -0.30
N ILE A 303 -7.99 -3.66 -0.21
CA ILE A 303 -7.20 -3.10 0.88
C ILE A 303 -8.14 -2.24 1.73
N ALA A 304 -8.17 -2.50 3.02
CA ALA A 304 -8.83 -1.67 4.00
C ALA A 304 -7.83 -1.13 5.01
N VAL A 305 -7.86 0.18 5.26
CA VAL A 305 -7.06 0.85 6.29
C VAL A 305 -7.96 1.80 7.06
N ALA A 306 -7.91 1.74 8.39
CA ALA A 306 -8.57 2.73 9.25
C ALA A 306 -7.74 3.03 10.50
N LEU A 307 -7.63 4.33 10.81
CA LEU A 307 -7.01 4.85 12.02
C LEU A 307 -8.04 5.69 12.78
N ALA A 308 -8.18 5.45 14.08
CA ALA A 308 -9.14 6.15 14.93
C ALA A 308 -8.50 6.63 16.23
N LYS A 309 -8.85 7.86 16.63
CA LYS A 309 -8.52 8.47 17.93
C LYS A 309 -9.80 8.59 18.76
N SER A 310 -10.20 7.50 19.42
CA SER A 310 -11.39 7.41 20.26
C SER A 310 -11.31 6.20 21.17
N SER A 311 -11.85 6.28 22.39
CA SER A 311 -12.01 5.11 23.27
C SER A 311 -12.90 4.02 22.64
N ARG A 312 -13.83 4.39 21.75
CA ARG A 312 -14.69 3.47 20.98
C ARG A 312 -14.07 3.02 19.66
N GLY A 313 -12.83 3.44 19.33
CA GLY A 313 -12.21 3.20 18.05
C GLY A 313 -12.13 1.72 17.66
N GLY A 314 -11.91 0.82 18.63
CA GLY A 314 -11.93 -0.63 18.38
C GLY A 314 -13.25 -1.15 17.84
N LYS A 315 -14.39 -0.67 18.37
CA LYS A 315 -15.72 -0.99 17.88
C LYS A 315 -15.98 -0.36 16.52
N TRP A 316 -15.64 0.92 16.36
CA TRP A 316 -15.79 1.60 15.08
C TRP A 316 -15.12 0.83 13.92
N LEU A 317 -13.90 0.38 14.13
CA LEU A 317 -13.16 -0.36 13.11
C LEU A 317 -13.77 -1.74 12.83
N SER A 318 -14.38 -2.37 13.85
CA SER A 318 -15.06 -3.65 13.68
C SER A 318 -16.37 -3.53 12.88
N ASP A 319 -17.13 -2.45 13.11
CA ASP A 319 -18.37 -2.19 12.37
C ASP A 319 -18.05 -1.68 10.94
N LEU A 320 -17.04 -0.83 10.82
CA LEU A 320 -16.64 -0.22 9.55
C LEU A 320 -16.16 -1.25 8.52
N ILE A 321 -15.41 -2.29 8.93
CA ILE A 321 -14.91 -3.29 7.97
C ILE A 321 -16.06 -4.06 7.30
N VAL A 322 -17.15 -4.33 8.03
CA VAL A 322 -18.33 -4.99 7.46
C VAL A 322 -18.99 -4.09 6.40
N ALA A 323 -19.11 -2.80 6.68
CA ALA A 323 -19.65 -1.85 5.71
C ALA A 323 -18.73 -1.66 4.48
N MET A 324 -17.41 -1.67 4.67
CA MET A 324 -16.44 -1.60 3.58
C MET A 324 -16.49 -2.85 2.69
N ASP A 325 -16.60 -4.03 3.30
CA ASP A 325 -16.73 -5.29 2.60
C ASP A 325 -17.99 -5.30 1.71
N ASP A 326 -19.13 -4.97 2.28
CA ASP A 326 -20.39 -4.78 1.57
C ASP A 326 -20.26 -3.85 0.34
N LEU A 327 -19.51 -2.76 0.48
CA LEU A 327 -19.30 -1.81 -0.61
C LEU A 327 -18.52 -2.42 -1.78
N ILE A 328 -17.50 -3.23 -1.50
CA ILE A 328 -16.71 -3.91 -2.54
C ILE A 328 -17.59 -4.82 -3.37
N PHE A 329 -18.53 -5.54 -2.73
CA PHE A 329 -19.43 -6.44 -3.44
C PHE A 329 -20.56 -5.71 -4.19
N LYS A 330 -21.12 -4.64 -3.62
CA LYS A 330 -22.21 -3.86 -4.21
C LYS A 330 -21.75 -2.93 -5.34
N SER A 331 -20.52 -2.45 -5.32
CA SER A 331 -19.96 -1.50 -6.30
C SER A 331 -19.19 -2.18 -7.44
N ALA A 332 -19.25 -3.50 -7.54
CA ALA A 332 -18.60 -4.23 -8.62
C ALA A 332 -19.14 -3.81 -10.00
N PRO A 333 -18.29 -3.63 -11.01
CA PRO A 333 -18.75 -3.53 -12.40
C PRO A 333 -19.55 -4.78 -12.77
N ALA A 334 -20.68 -4.58 -13.47
CA ALA A 334 -21.61 -5.66 -13.85
C ALA A 334 -20.95 -6.80 -14.65
N ASP A 335 -19.81 -6.53 -15.28
CA ASP A 335 -19.09 -7.49 -16.15
C ASP A 335 -18.33 -8.58 -15.39
N LEU A 336 -18.06 -8.40 -14.10
CA LEU A 336 -17.38 -9.40 -13.26
C LEU A 336 -18.33 -10.37 -12.54
N ALA A 337 -19.64 -10.19 -12.68
CA ALA A 337 -20.66 -11.02 -12.04
C ALA A 337 -21.08 -12.24 -12.90
N LYS A 338 -20.46 -12.47 -14.06
CA LYS A 338 -20.88 -13.48 -15.08
C LYS A 338 -19.87 -14.60 -15.33
N ASN A 339 -18.89 -14.81 -14.46
CA ASN A 339 -17.98 -15.98 -14.57
C ASN A 339 -18.04 -16.87 -13.34
#